data_baf2aab2c70fd255a7849bef609b16cb
#
_entry.id   baf2aab2c70fd255a7849bef609b16cb
#
_cell.length_a   1.000
_cell.length_b   1.000
_cell.length_c   1.000
_cell.angle_alpha   90.00
_cell.angle_beta   90.00
_cell.angle_gamma   90.00
#
_symmetry.space_group_name_H-M   'P 1'
#
loop_
_entity.id
_entity.type
_entity.pdbx_description
1 polymer ?
#
loop_
_entity_poly.entity_id
_entity_poly.type
_entity_poly.pdbx_seq_one_letter_code
_entity_poly.pdbx_strand_id
1 'polypeptide(L)'
;MKKIWLCIAVAVLTSGISGAEGLRKSVTWEKICAKPAPLPVSGKVRHVKSDLERASLWSVGSETLDRDFAIFDNYIGYMGETGVGYARLQSGWAKTEKKKGKYDFEWLDHQVDGLIGEGIHPWLCLCYGNPVYADTGHDLNAGIFPDGPIMDGWLKYVRQVVRRYKGKVTMYEVWNEPDGAKPANGVKGESWREYSNLFVRTAKVIREEDPDVKIAALAAFSFSNGYFKNSLEEIQRLGGIPYTDYVTYHAYWSIPERIVKRVEELQALCNSIDPRIKVLQGESGCPAQLEYGHAMHSIEWTEYSQAKWDLRHMMINFSLGCPSSVFTMVDLNYGWMLQSYGLIRMNLKSQPQYKRPKFYAIQNVTGIFTPEMSVDKDVRLSSCNCDVPMYVFGVKKNGNTAGTVLWQCGQKPSDSLERNLVDISLDGIRLSDPVYVDMLTGYVHELPKDNVKVTDKGTSIRLLPLWDCPVLIIERDMIDYTDEK
;
A
#
# COMPACT_ATOMS: atom_id res chain seq x y z
N MET A 1 25.00 -61.69 33.97
CA MET A 1 25.47 -60.39 33.46
C MET A 1 24.27 -59.60 32.93
N LYS A 2 23.72 -58.71 33.75
CA LYS A 2 22.57 -57.87 33.40
C LYS A 2 23.08 -56.63 32.68
N LYS A 3 22.67 -56.43 31.41
CA LYS A 3 22.94 -55.18 30.66
C LYS A 3 21.94 -54.10 31.11
N ILE A 4 22.45 -53.07 31.76
CA ILE A 4 21.71 -51.86 32.08
C ILE A 4 21.70 -50.96 30.86
N TRP A 5 20.51 -50.70 30.28
CA TRP A 5 20.31 -49.64 29.27
C TRP A 5 20.10 -48.30 29.95
N LEU A 6 21.04 -47.40 29.71
CA LEU A 6 20.93 -45.99 30.17
C LEU A 6 20.14 -45.21 29.11
N CYS A 7 18.88 -44.91 29.42
CA CYS A 7 18.12 -43.96 28.60
C CYS A 7 18.57 -42.54 28.94
N ILE A 8 19.28 -41.91 28.01
CA ILE A 8 19.57 -40.46 28.05
C ILE A 8 18.32 -39.77 27.51
N ALA A 9 17.55 -39.17 28.40
CA ALA A 9 16.50 -38.23 28.04
C ALA A 9 17.18 -36.93 27.59
N VAL A 10 17.15 -36.65 26.30
CA VAL A 10 17.49 -35.33 25.76
C VAL A 10 16.31 -34.41 26.07
N ALA A 11 16.47 -33.59 27.09
CA ALA A 11 15.56 -32.48 27.34
C ALA A 11 15.79 -31.45 26.21
N VAL A 12 14.89 -31.41 25.25
CA VAL A 12 14.76 -30.29 24.33
C VAL A 12 14.30 -29.10 25.17
N LEU A 13 15.23 -28.26 25.54
CA LEU A 13 14.95 -26.92 26.02
C LEU A 13 14.30 -26.13 24.86
N THR A 14 12.98 -26.20 24.77
CA THR A 14 12.24 -25.17 24.07
C THR A 14 12.50 -23.88 24.85
N SER A 15 13.43 -23.07 24.36
CA SER A 15 13.54 -21.67 24.77
C SER A 15 12.22 -21.02 24.35
N GLY A 16 11.26 -21.00 25.30
CA GLY A 16 10.08 -20.20 25.17
C GLY A 16 10.52 -18.79 24.84
N ILE A 17 10.09 -18.29 23.70
CA ILE A 17 10.14 -16.87 23.39
C ILE A 17 9.35 -16.22 24.51
N SER A 18 10.06 -15.63 25.46
CA SER A 18 9.50 -14.79 26.50
C SER A 18 8.61 -13.76 25.83
N GLY A 19 7.41 -13.57 26.36
CA GLY A 19 6.38 -12.70 25.81
C GLY A 19 7.01 -11.41 25.28
N ALA A 20 6.75 -11.15 24.00
CA ALA A 20 7.29 -9.98 23.32
C ALA A 20 6.77 -8.73 24.04
N GLU A 21 7.63 -8.07 24.80
CA GLU A 21 7.41 -6.66 25.07
C GLU A 21 7.23 -5.99 23.71
N GLY A 22 6.08 -5.35 23.49
CA GLY A 22 5.75 -4.71 22.22
C GLY A 22 6.85 -3.74 21.80
N LEU A 23 7.14 -3.61 20.51
CA LEU A 23 8.14 -2.66 20.02
C LEU A 23 7.91 -1.28 20.62
N ARG A 24 8.98 -0.61 21.03
CA ARG A 24 8.91 0.76 21.52
C ARG A 24 8.30 1.70 20.48
N LYS A 25 7.73 2.80 20.93
CA LYS A 25 7.30 3.91 20.07
C LYS A 25 8.52 4.73 19.67
N SER A 26 8.47 5.38 18.50
CA SER A 26 9.51 6.33 18.12
C SER A 26 9.40 7.63 18.95
N VAL A 27 10.52 8.31 19.15
CA VAL A 27 10.53 9.66 19.75
C VAL A 27 9.68 10.63 18.94
N THR A 28 9.66 10.49 17.61
CA THR A 28 8.81 11.28 16.73
C THR A 28 7.34 11.09 17.04
N TRP A 29 6.91 9.83 17.23
CA TRP A 29 5.53 9.53 17.60
C TRP A 29 5.13 10.15 18.93
N GLU A 30 5.99 10.06 19.93
CA GLU A 30 5.74 10.68 21.24
C GLU A 30 5.57 12.21 21.13
N LYS A 31 6.40 12.87 20.32
CA LYS A 31 6.29 14.32 20.06
C LYS A 31 5.00 14.69 19.32
N ILE A 32 4.56 13.86 18.37
CA ILE A 32 3.30 14.06 17.67
C ILE A 32 2.12 13.97 18.65
N CYS A 33 2.09 12.92 19.48
CA CYS A 33 1.03 12.72 20.48
C CYS A 33 1.01 13.80 21.57
N ALA A 34 2.15 14.42 21.87
CA ALA A 34 2.24 15.51 22.82
C ALA A 34 1.69 16.86 22.31
N LYS A 35 1.35 16.94 21.00
CA LYS A 35 0.75 18.14 20.38
C LYS A 35 -0.56 17.78 19.67
N PRO A 36 -1.64 17.42 20.39
CA PRO A 36 -2.95 17.16 19.80
C PRO A 36 -3.54 18.41 19.18
N ALA A 37 -4.64 18.27 18.43
CA ALA A 37 -5.42 19.40 17.98
C ALA A 37 -5.90 20.22 19.20
N PRO A 38 -6.03 21.57 19.09
CA PRO A 38 -6.46 22.44 20.19
C PRO A 38 -7.98 22.35 20.42
N LEU A 39 -8.47 21.13 20.59
CA LEU A 39 -9.86 20.76 20.83
C LEU A 39 -9.93 19.72 21.95
N PRO A 40 -11.02 19.68 22.74
CA PRO A 40 -11.18 18.65 23.77
C PRO A 40 -11.13 17.23 23.16
N VAL A 41 -10.35 16.34 23.74
CA VAL A 41 -10.27 14.92 23.33
C VAL A 41 -11.47 14.19 23.93
N SER A 42 -12.22 13.45 23.12
CA SER A 42 -13.31 12.56 23.56
C SER A 42 -12.95 11.09 23.47
N GLY A 43 -11.95 10.75 22.68
CA GLY A 43 -11.55 9.35 22.58
C GLY A 43 -10.49 9.12 21.52
N LYS A 44 -10.36 7.85 21.12
CA LYS A 44 -9.39 7.41 20.13
C LYS A 44 -9.99 6.36 19.20
N VAL A 45 -9.71 6.46 17.91
CA VAL A 45 -10.11 5.49 16.88
C VAL A 45 -9.80 4.07 17.35
N ARG A 46 -10.76 3.19 17.26
CA ARG A 46 -10.59 1.77 17.57
C ARG A 46 -9.76 1.09 16.49
N HIS A 47 -8.59 0.61 16.86
CA HIS A 47 -7.77 -0.18 15.96
C HIS A 47 -8.37 -1.58 15.78
N VAL A 48 -8.17 -2.13 14.61
CA VAL A 48 -8.62 -3.46 14.23
C VAL A 48 -7.42 -4.30 13.80
N LYS A 49 -7.51 -5.61 13.99
CA LYS A 49 -6.55 -6.55 13.43
C LYS A 49 -6.97 -6.97 12.03
N SER A 50 -6.01 -7.42 11.25
CA SER A 50 -6.27 -8.06 9.97
C SER A 50 -7.13 -9.31 10.15
N ASP A 51 -8.05 -9.53 9.20
CA ASP A 51 -8.98 -10.64 9.22
C ASP A 51 -9.37 -10.96 7.77
N LEU A 52 -9.26 -12.23 7.38
CA LEU A 52 -9.57 -12.69 6.03
C LEU A 52 -11.03 -12.46 5.64
N GLU A 53 -11.94 -12.50 6.59
CA GLU A 53 -13.38 -12.33 6.35
C GLU A 53 -13.78 -10.84 6.25
N ARG A 54 -12.96 -9.95 6.77
CA ARG A 54 -13.30 -8.52 6.88
C ARG A 54 -13.21 -7.74 5.58
N ALA A 55 -12.57 -8.26 4.55
CA ALA A 55 -12.42 -7.62 3.25
C ALA A 55 -11.88 -6.17 3.28
N SER A 56 -10.87 -5.89 4.11
CA SER A 56 -10.24 -4.57 4.18
C SER A 56 -9.80 -4.09 2.79
N LEU A 57 -9.93 -2.79 2.52
CA LEU A 57 -9.57 -2.17 1.23
C LEU A 57 -8.08 -1.88 1.08
N TRP A 58 -7.29 -2.10 2.13
CA TRP A 58 -5.92 -1.60 2.27
C TRP A 58 -4.90 -2.71 2.12
N SER A 59 -3.76 -2.36 1.52
CA SER A 59 -2.61 -3.25 1.33
C SER A 59 -1.34 -2.61 1.85
N VAL A 60 -0.41 -3.46 2.32
CA VAL A 60 0.97 -3.07 2.64
C VAL A 60 1.91 -4.00 1.92
N GLY A 61 2.97 -3.46 1.35
CA GLY A 61 4.00 -4.22 0.69
C GLY A 61 4.85 -5.04 1.66
N SER A 62 5.16 -6.28 1.27
CA SER A 62 6.12 -7.18 1.89
C SER A 62 7.08 -7.70 0.82
N GLU A 63 7.55 -6.81 -0.03
CA GLU A 63 8.39 -7.08 -1.19
C GLU A 63 9.84 -7.40 -0.79
N THR A 64 10.65 -7.78 -1.80
CA THR A 64 12.10 -7.96 -1.73
C THR A 64 12.59 -9.16 -0.92
N LEU A 65 11.70 -10.01 -0.43
CA LEU A 65 12.03 -11.26 0.25
C LEU A 65 12.65 -12.32 -0.69
N ASP A 66 12.39 -12.17 -1.98
CA ASP A 66 13.04 -12.94 -3.04
C ASP A 66 14.56 -12.66 -3.16
N ARG A 67 15.00 -11.49 -2.64
CA ARG A 67 16.40 -11.02 -2.62
C ARG A 67 16.97 -10.91 -1.22
N ASP A 68 16.23 -11.36 -0.20
CA ASP A 68 16.63 -11.36 1.21
C ASP A 68 16.96 -9.98 1.78
N PHE A 69 16.31 -8.89 1.26
CA PHE A 69 16.51 -7.54 1.78
C PHE A 69 15.77 -7.29 3.10
N ALA A 70 14.94 -8.22 3.53
CA ALA A 70 14.29 -8.27 4.84
C ALA A 70 14.21 -9.73 5.34
N ILE A 71 13.94 -9.92 6.62
CA ILE A 71 13.71 -11.22 7.23
C ILE A 71 12.25 -11.27 7.66
N PHE A 72 11.45 -12.11 7.00
CA PHE A 72 10.01 -12.18 7.16
C PHE A 72 9.58 -12.45 8.61
N ASP A 73 10.23 -13.41 9.28
CA ASP A 73 9.91 -13.80 10.65
C ASP A 73 10.09 -12.68 11.68
N ASN A 74 10.91 -11.67 11.36
CA ASN A 74 11.16 -10.56 12.25
C ASN A 74 10.02 -9.54 12.29
N TYR A 75 9.05 -9.61 11.37
CA TYR A 75 7.99 -8.59 11.31
C TYR A 75 6.58 -9.10 11.01
N ILE A 76 6.42 -10.36 10.61
CA ILE A 76 5.09 -10.88 10.20
C ILE A 76 4.04 -10.70 11.30
N GLY A 77 4.36 -10.93 12.57
CA GLY A 77 3.44 -10.73 13.68
C GLY A 77 2.95 -9.29 13.87
N TYR A 78 3.67 -8.29 13.31
CA TYR A 78 3.22 -6.89 13.33
C TYR A 78 2.34 -6.53 12.13
N MET A 79 2.34 -7.32 11.07
CA MET A 79 1.50 -7.04 9.90
C MET A 79 0.02 -7.15 10.24
N GLY A 80 -0.38 -8.20 10.97
CA GLY A 80 -1.76 -8.38 11.43
C GLY A 80 -2.29 -7.26 12.31
N GLU A 81 -1.39 -6.57 13.04
CA GLU A 81 -1.76 -5.42 13.86
C GLU A 81 -2.18 -4.19 13.04
N THR A 82 -1.79 -4.11 11.77
CA THR A 82 -2.09 -2.95 10.90
C THR A 82 -3.54 -2.88 10.44
N GLY A 83 -4.27 -3.99 10.51
CA GLY A 83 -5.66 -4.10 10.03
C GLY A 83 -5.81 -4.10 8.50
N VAL A 84 -4.71 -4.23 7.74
CA VAL A 84 -4.76 -4.34 6.27
C VAL A 84 -5.33 -5.68 5.84
N GLY A 85 -6.00 -5.72 4.69
CA GLY A 85 -6.57 -6.96 4.15
C GLY A 85 -5.63 -7.67 3.18
N TYR A 86 -4.68 -6.96 2.60
CA TYR A 86 -3.84 -7.49 1.54
C TYR A 86 -2.36 -7.18 1.75
N ALA A 87 -1.48 -8.05 1.22
CA ALA A 87 -0.05 -7.80 1.15
C ALA A 87 0.53 -8.22 -0.20
N ARG A 88 1.37 -7.35 -0.78
CA ARG A 88 2.12 -7.61 -2.00
C ARG A 88 3.41 -8.35 -1.69
N LEU A 89 3.64 -9.46 -2.40
CA LEU A 89 4.88 -10.23 -2.37
C LEU A 89 5.48 -10.31 -3.78
N GLN A 90 6.80 -10.41 -3.88
CA GLN A 90 7.51 -10.73 -5.12
C GLN A 90 7.81 -12.21 -5.17
N SER A 91 7.46 -12.88 -6.27
CA SER A 91 7.45 -14.35 -6.38
C SER A 91 8.83 -14.99 -6.58
N GLY A 92 9.84 -14.20 -7.01
CA GLY A 92 11.24 -14.60 -7.04
C GLY A 92 11.56 -15.83 -7.91
N TRP A 93 11.43 -15.73 -9.24
CA TRP A 93 11.75 -16.85 -10.13
C TRP A 93 13.15 -17.41 -9.91
N ALA A 94 14.17 -16.54 -9.80
CA ALA A 94 15.56 -16.96 -9.59
C ALA A 94 15.78 -17.69 -8.25
N LYS A 95 15.06 -17.27 -7.19
CA LYS A 95 15.15 -17.91 -5.87
C LYS A 95 14.45 -19.26 -5.85
N THR A 96 13.37 -19.40 -6.59
CA THR A 96 12.55 -20.61 -6.66
C THR A 96 13.16 -21.67 -7.60
N GLU A 97 13.68 -21.28 -8.77
CA GLU A 97 14.23 -22.21 -9.76
C GLU A 97 15.74 -22.03 -9.92
N LYS A 98 16.51 -22.53 -8.97
CA LYS A 98 17.98 -22.50 -8.99
C LYS A 98 18.60 -23.48 -9.99
N LYS A 99 17.83 -24.44 -10.50
CA LYS A 99 18.19 -25.42 -11.55
C LYS A 99 16.98 -25.59 -12.45
N LYS A 100 17.18 -25.53 -13.77
CA LYS A 100 16.12 -25.67 -14.78
C LYS A 100 15.15 -26.82 -14.48
N GLY A 101 13.86 -26.52 -14.35
CA GLY A 101 12.80 -27.49 -14.10
C GLY A 101 12.75 -28.04 -12.66
N LYS A 102 13.53 -27.50 -11.73
CA LYS A 102 13.47 -27.85 -10.31
C LYS A 102 13.09 -26.66 -9.48
N TYR A 103 11.88 -26.71 -8.91
CA TYR A 103 11.27 -25.60 -8.17
C TYR A 103 11.31 -25.89 -6.67
N ASP A 104 11.84 -24.94 -5.90
CA ASP A 104 11.86 -24.91 -4.46
C ASP A 104 11.00 -23.74 -3.99
N PHE A 105 9.82 -24.03 -3.47
CA PHE A 105 8.85 -23.06 -3.01
C PHE A 105 8.83 -22.89 -1.49
N GLU A 106 9.63 -23.61 -0.73
CA GLU A 106 9.57 -23.60 0.73
C GLU A 106 9.61 -22.18 1.31
N TRP A 107 10.50 -21.35 0.78
CA TRP A 107 10.64 -19.95 1.19
C TRP A 107 9.39 -19.09 0.90
N LEU A 108 8.70 -19.31 -0.22
CA LEU A 108 7.51 -18.56 -0.61
C LEU A 108 6.26 -19.11 0.08
N ASP A 109 6.18 -20.43 0.29
CA ASP A 109 5.14 -21.07 1.09
C ASP A 109 5.08 -20.46 2.49
N HIS A 110 6.24 -20.35 3.14
CA HIS A 110 6.36 -19.76 4.47
C HIS A 110 5.79 -18.35 4.54
N GLN A 111 6.01 -17.54 3.49
CA GLN A 111 5.48 -16.17 3.43
C GLN A 111 3.98 -16.13 3.14
N VAL A 112 3.52 -16.90 2.16
CA VAL A 112 2.10 -16.98 1.81
C VAL A 112 1.27 -17.49 2.99
N ASP A 113 1.70 -18.59 3.60
CA ASP A 113 0.98 -19.18 4.73
C ASP A 113 1.08 -18.31 6.00
N GLY A 114 2.21 -17.64 6.20
CA GLY A 114 2.39 -16.67 7.29
C GLY A 114 1.44 -15.47 7.19
N LEU A 115 1.27 -14.90 6.00
CA LEU A 115 0.30 -13.81 5.78
C LEU A 115 -1.13 -14.26 6.04
N ILE A 116 -1.52 -15.43 5.52
CA ILE A 116 -2.84 -16.02 5.76
C ILE A 116 -3.05 -16.25 7.24
N GLY A 117 -2.03 -16.74 7.95
CA GLY A 117 -2.06 -16.93 9.41
C GLY A 117 -2.29 -15.65 10.22
N GLU A 118 -1.87 -14.50 9.68
CA GLU A 118 -2.11 -13.17 10.26
C GLU A 118 -3.38 -12.50 9.75
N GLY A 119 -4.24 -13.21 9.01
CA GLY A 119 -5.50 -12.67 8.49
C GLY A 119 -5.36 -11.78 7.25
N ILE A 120 -4.29 -11.96 6.46
CA ILE A 120 -3.96 -11.11 5.32
C ILE A 120 -3.95 -11.93 4.03
N HIS A 121 -4.66 -11.45 3.00
CA HIS A 121 -4.66 -12.05 1.67
C HIS A 121 -3.36 -11.71 0.91
N PRO A 122 -2.53 -12.69 0.56
CA PRO A 122 -1.37 -12.41 -0.28
C PRO A 122 -1.79 -12.19 -1.74
N TRP A 123 -1.06 -11.30 -2.43
CA TRP A 123 -1.05 -11.21 -3.89
C TRP A 123 0.40 -11.15 -4.39
N LEU A 124 0.65 -11.77 -5.54
CA LEU A 124 2.00 -12.00 -6.03
C LEU A 124 2.31 -11.15 -7.26
N CYS A 125 3.37 -10.34 -7.17
CA CYS A 125 4.05 -9.79 -8.32
C CYS A 125 4.98 -10.88 -8.89
N LEU A 126 4.68 -11.36 -10.09
CA LEU A 126 5.48 -12.34 -10.81
C LEU A 126 6.71 -11.64 -11.41
N CYS A 127 7.87 -11.88 -10.87
CA CYS A 127 9.15 -11.25 -11.24
C CYS A 127 10.33 -12.03 -10.63
N TYR A 128 11.55 -11.82 -10.99
CA TYR A 128 12.10 -11.11 -12.13
C TYR A 128 12.68 -12.11 -13.14
N GLY A 129 13.82 -11.79 -13.80
CA GLY A 129 14.56 -12.74 -14.62
C GLY A 129 15.19 -13.88 -13.80
N ASN A 130 15.74 -14.90 -14.49
CA ASN A 130 16.41 -16.02 -13.84
C ASN A 130 17.76 -16.31 -14.52
N PRO A 131 18.90 -16.27 -13.79
CA PRO A 131 20.25 -16.45 -14.33
C PRO A 131 20.51 -17.85 -14.90
N VAL A 132 19.72 -18.86 -14.53
CA VAL A 132 19.87 -20.18 -15.16
C VAL A 132 19.38 -20.22 -16.61
N TYR A 133 18.68 -19.17 -17.06
CA TYR A 133 18.22 -18.99 -18.44
C TYR A 133 18.97 -17.89 -19.19
N ALA A 134 19.43 -16.84 -18.50
CA ALA A 134 20.20 -15.75 -19.09
C ALA A 134 21.08 -15.06 -18.03
N ASP A 135 22.27 -14.61 -18.43
CA ASP A 135 23.26 -13.98 -17.52
C ASP A 135 22.76 -12.70 -16.84
N THR A 136 21.76 -12.02 -17.42
CA THR A 136 21.14 -10.80 -16.89
C THR A 136 20.02 -11.08 -15.87
N GLY A 137 19.76 -12.33 -15.54
CA GLY A 137 18.62 -12.72 -14.72
C GLY A 137 18.61 -12.21 -13.26
N HIS A 138 19.73 -11.71 -12.75
CA HIS A 138 19.82 -11.08 -11.43
C HIS A 138 19.58 -9.56 -11.45
N ASP A 139 19.66 -8.93 -12.59
CA ASP A 139 19.45 -7.50 -12.72
C ASP A 139 17.94 -7.20 -12.65
N LEU A 140 17.50 -6.40 -11.69
CA LEU A 140 16.12 -5.93 -11.57
C LEU A 140 15.66 -5.16 -12.81
N ASN A 141 16.60 -4.53 -13.53
CA ASN A 141 16.38 -3.88 -14.81
C ASN A 141 16.70 -4.79 -15.99
N ALA A 142 16.88 -6.11 -15.76
CA ALA A 142 17.02 -7.06 -16.84
C ALA A 142 15.84 -6.91 -17.79
N GLY A 143 16.13 -6.88 -19.09
CA GLY A 143 15.11 -6.71 -20.10
C GLY A 143 14.03 -7.76 -19.99
N ILE A 144 12.82 -7.35 -20.30
CA ILE A 144 11.72 -8.28 -20.51
C ILE A 144 12.10 -9.15 -21.72
N PHE A 145 12.08 -10.47 -21.54
CA PHE A 145 12.63 -11.38 -22.53
C PHE A 145 11.69 -11.59 -23.72
N PRO A 146 12.25 -11.70 -24.94
CA PRO A 146 11.49 -12.06 -26.12
C PRO A 146 11.01 -13.52 -26.08
N ASP A 147 10.24 -13.92 -27.07
CA ASP A 147 9.89 -15.32 -27.29
C ASP A 147 11.14 -16.22 -27.42
N GLY A 148 10.98 -17.47 -27.00
CA GLY A 148 12.05 -18.45 -27.05
C GLY A 148 12.27 -19.18 -25.71
N PRO A 149 13.43 -19.82 -25.50
CA PRO A 149 13.66 -20.71 -24.35
C PRO A 149 13.51 -20.03 -22.98
N ILE A 150 13.79 -18.74 -22.88
CA ILE A 150 13.60 -17.98 -21.63
C ILE A 150 12.10 -17.82 -21.34
N MET A 151 11.33 -17.40 -22.32
CA MET A 151 9.87 -17.28 -22.23
C MET A 151 9.24 -18.64 -21.89
N ASP A 152 9.69 -19.72 -22.52
CA ASP A 152 9.19 -21.07 -22.23
C ASP A 152 9.49 -21.48 -20.77
N GLY A 153 10.67 -21.14 -20.26
CA GLY A 153 11.04 -21.34 -18.85
C GLY A 153 10.14 -20.54 -17.92
N TRP A 154 9.94 -19.26 -18.22
CA TRP A 154 9.05 -18.36 -17.48
C TRP A 154 7.63 -18.90 -17.41
N LEU A 155 7.02 -19.27 -18.52
CA LEU A 155 5.64 -19.78 -18.55
C LEU A 155 5.49 -21.10 -17.77
N LYS A 156 6.52 -21.97 -17.78
CA LYS A 156 6.55 -23.17 -16.93
C LYS A 156 6.59 -22.79 -15.44
N TYR A 157 7.45 -21.83 -15.06
CA TYR A 157 7.52 -21.33 -13.70
C TYR A 157 6.19 -20.73 -13.25
N VAL A 158 5.59 -19.84 -14.04
CA VAL A 158 4.27 -19.24 -13.74
C VAL A 158 3.22 -20.32 -13.51
N ARG A 159 3.19 -21.35 -14.37
CA ARG A 159 2.27 -22.49 -14.22
C ARG A 159 2.43 -23.20 -12.88
N GLN A 160 3.67 -23.40 -12.41
CA GLN A 160 3.93 -24.01 -11.11
C GLN A 160 3.47 -23.10 -9.95
N VAL A 161 3.76 -21.81 -10.03
CA VAL A 161 3.33 -20.82 -9.02
C VAL A 161 1.80 -20.82 -8.89
N VAL A 162 1.10 -20.69 -10.03
CA VAL A 162 -0.38 -20.57 -10.00
C VAL A 162 -1.02 -21.86 -9.48
N ARG A 163 -0.56 -23.02 -9.93
CA ARG A 163 -1.06 -24.33 -9.42
C ARG A 163 -0.86 -24.46 -7.92
N ARG A 164 0.31 -24.04 -7.43
CA ARG A 164 0.65 -24.18 -6.01
C ARG A 164 -0.19 -23.29 -5.11
N TYR A 165 -0.44 -22.06 -5.53
CA TYR A 165 -1.11 -21.08 -4.70
C TYR A 165 -2.59 -20.85 -5.05
N LYS A 166 -3.16 -21.72 -5.90
CA LYS A 166 -4.59 -21.67 -6.22
C LYS A 166 -5.43 -21.73 -4.94
N GLY A 167 -6.36 -20.77 -4.80
CA GLY A 167 -7.21 -20.62 -3.61
C GLY A 167 -6.53 -19.98 -2.39
N LYS A 168 -5.21 -19.67 -2.47
CA LYS A 168 -4.47 -18.94 -1.44
C LYS A 168 -4.14 -17.51 -1.84
N VAL A 169 -3.71 -17.32 -3.09
CA VAL A 169 -3.36 -16.02 -3.67
C VAL A 169 -4.56 -15.44 -4.38
N THR A 170 -4.84 -14.16 -4.15
CA THR A 170 -6.04 -13.49 -4.67
C THR A 170 -5.82 -12.77 -5.99
N MET A 171 -4.56 -12.43 -6.32
CA MET A 171 -4.20 -11.71 -7.53
C MET A 171 -2.76 -12.01 -7.94
N TYR A 172 -2.51 -12.07 -9.24
CA TYR A 172 -1.17 -12.06 -9.83
C TYR A 172 -0.95 -10.78 -10.62
N GLU A 173 0.11 -10.06 -10.29
CA GLU A 173 0.60 -8.92 -11.05
C GLU A 173 1.77 -9.37 -11.92
N VAL A 174 1.74 -9.03 -13.20
CA VAL A 174 2.77 -9.49 -14.14
C VAL A 174 3.87 -8.46 -14.26
N TRP A 175 5.05 -8.81 -13.74
CA TRP A 175 6.26 -8.01 -13.69
C TRP A 175 6.19 -6.84 -12.70
N ASN A 176 7.37 -6.21 -12.48
CA ASN A 176 7.52 -4.99 -11.66
C ASN A 176 8.23 -3.92 -12.46
N GLU A 177 7.62 -2.75 -12.59
CA GLU A 177 8.18 -1.55 -13.23
C GLU A 177 8.76 -1.81 -14.63
N PRO A 178 7.97 -2.39 -15.54
CA PRO A 178 8.44 -2.75 -16.88
C PRO A 178 8.81 -1.53 -17.73
N ASP A 179 8.32 -0.35 -17.39
CA ASP A 179 8.67 0.92 -18.04
C ASP A 179 10.12 1.38 -17.76
N GLY A 180 10.73 0.88 -16.67
CA GLY A 180 12.15 1.03 -16.37
C GLY A 180 13.05 -0.05 -16.98
N ALA A 181 12.47 -1.14 -17.49
CA ALA A 181 13.22 -2.26 -18.04
C ALA A 181 13.96 -1.87 -19.32
N LYS A 182 15.18 -2.41 -19.50
CA LYS A 182 15.90 -2.33 -20.75
C LYS A 182 15.28 -3.32 -21.73
N PRO A 183 14.84 -2.88 -22.93
CA PRO A 183 14.33 -3.80 -23.93
C PRO A 183 15.41 -4.79 -24.37
N ALA A 184 15.04 -6.05 -24.60
CA ALA A 184 15.98 -7.11 -25.00
C ALA A 184 16.64 -6.82 -26.36
N ASN A 185 15.93 -6.11 -27.26
CA ASN A 185 16.45 -5.67 -28.55
C ASN A 185 17.31 -4.39 -28.47
N GLY A 186 17.51 -3.80 -27.29
CA GLY A 186 18.29 -2.60 -27.07
C GLY A 186 17.63 -1.30 -27.55
N VAL A 187 16.41 -1.32 -28.09
CA VAL A 187 15.70 -0.14 -28.58
C VAL A 187 15.05 0.60 -27.42
N LYS A 188 15.66 1.70 -27.02
CA LYS A 188 15.19 2.53 -25.90
C LYS A 188 13.75 3.00 -26.12
N GLY A 189 12.89 2.75 -25.17
CA GLY A 189 11.49 3.21 -25.17
C GLY A 189 10.47 2.25 -25.78
N GLU A 190 10.88 1.06 -26.22
CA GLU A 190 9.98 0.04 -26.79
C GLU A 190 9.66 -1.12 -25.84
N SER A 191 10.04 -1.01 -24.57
CA SER A 191 9.74 -2.02 -23.53
C SER A 191 8.24 -2.36 -23.39
N TRP A 192 7.35 -1.45 -23.79
CA TRP A 192 5.91 -1.67 -23.76
C TRP A 192 5.45 -2.82 -24.69
N ARG A 193 6.11 -3.02 -25.85
CA ARG A 193 5.78 -4.12 -26.77
C ARG A 193 6.16 -5.48 -26.19
N GLU A 194 7.37 -5.59 -25.71
CA GLU A 194 7.89 -6.80 -25.08
C GLU A 194 7.10 -7.14 -23.83
N TYR A 195 6.82 -6.13 -23.01
CA TYR A 195 5.97 -6.29 -21.84
C TYR A 195 4.57 -6.80 -22.21
N SER A 196 3.92 -6.21 -23.19
CA SER A 196 2.58 -6.61 -23.60
C SER A 196 2.54 -8.06 -24.09
N ASN A 197 3.57 -8.51 -24.82
CA ASN A 197 3.71 -9.92 -25.21
C ASN A 197 3.89 -10.82 -23.99
N LEU A 198 4.81 -10.46 -23.07
CA LEU A 198 5.02 -11.18 -21.82
C LEU A 198 3.71 -11.28 -21.02
N PHE A 199 3.03 -10.13 -20.85
CA PHE A 199 1.78 -10.07 -20.10
C PHE A 199 0.73 -11.01 -20.68
N VAL A 200 0.43 -10.91 -21.98
CA VAL A 200 -0.63 -11.70 -22.59
C VAL A 200 -0.36 -13.20 -22.51
N ARG A 201 0.88 -13.61 -22.73
CA ARG A 201 1.28 -15.04 -22.61
C ARG A 201 1.19 -15.52 -21.17
N THR A 202 1.65 -14.72 -20.22
CA THR A 202 1.58 -15.02 -18.79
C THR A 202 0.13 -15.11 -18.32
N ALA A 203 -0.70 -14.11 -18.69
CA ALA A 203 -2.09 -14.04 -18.28
C ALA A 203 -2.92 -15.24 -18.81
N LYS A 204 -2.63 -15.72 -20.02
CA LYS A 204 -3.23 -16.96 -20.56
C LYS A 204 -2.92 -18.16 -19.67
N VAL A 205 -1.65 -18.34 -19.29
CA VAL A 205 -1.23 -19.45 -18.40
C VAL A 205 -1.89 -19.31 -17.02
N ILE A 206 -1.96 -18.12 -16.45
CA ILE A 206 -2.66 -17.89 -15.17
C ILE A 206 -4.12 -18.30 -15.29
N ARG A 207 -4.84 -17.85 -16.32
CA ARG A 207 -6.26 -18.12 -16.52
C ARG A 207 -6.57 -19.60 -16.83
N GLU A 208 -5.65 -20.30 -17.47
CA GLU A 208 -5.74 -21.76 -17.69
C GLU A 208 -5.68 -22.54 -16.38
N GLU A 209 -4.83 -22.12 -15.45
CA GLU A 209 -4.61 -22.84 -14.18
C GLU A 209 -5.58 -22.41 -13.09
N ASP A 210 -5.93 -21.11 -13.06
CA ASP A 210 -6.87 -20.52 -12.08
C ASP A 210 -7.82 -19.54 -12.80
N PRO A 211 -9.02 -20.01 -13.19
CA PRO A 211 -9.98 -19.17 -13.92
C PRO A 211 -10.51 -17.95 -13.17
N ASP A 212 -10.51 -17.99 -11.83
CA ASP A 212 -11.19 -16.99 -10.99
C ASP A 212 -10.23 -15.95 -10.39
N VAL A 213 -8.93 -16.22 -10.37
CA VAL A 213 -7.93 -15.32 -9.76
C VAL A 213 -7.84 -14.00 -10.53
N LYS A 214 -7.59 -12.90 -9.82
CA LYS A 214 -7.42 -11.60 -10.47
C LYS A 214 -6.05 -11.46 -11.13
N ILE A 215 -5.98 -10.74 -12.25
CA ILE A 215 -4.74 -10.50 -12.99
C ILE A 215 -4.55 -9.00 -13.17
N ALA A 216 -3.39 -8.51 -12.74
CA ALA A 216 -2.99 -7.12 -12.83
C ALA A 216 -1.87 -6.93 -13.85
N ALA A 217 -1.99 -5.88 -14.64
CA ALA A 217 -1.04 -5.48 -15.67
C ALA A 217 -0.30 -4.20 -15.26
N LEU A 218 0.90 -4.04 -15.82
CA LEU A 218 1.73 -2.85 -15.91
C LEU A 218 2.62 -2.58 -14.71
N ALA A 219 2.14 -2.38 -13.49
CA ALA A 219 2.99 -2.01 -12.35
C ALA A 219 4.03 -0.90 -12.71
N ALA A 220 3.62 0.08 -13.52
CA ALA A 220 4.53 1.08 -14.07
C ALA A 220 4.76 2.23 -13.08
N PHE A 221 6.03 2.68 -12.93
CA PHE A 221 6.37 3.77 -12.00
C PHE A 221 6.17 5.16 -12.61
N SER A 222 6.11 5.27 -13.93
CA SER A 222 6.04 6.52 -14.65
C SER A 222 4.73 6.68 -15.40
N PHE A 223 4.09 7.84 -15.28
CA PHE A 223 2.98 8.26 -16.13
C PHE A 223 3.45 8.96 -17.43
N SER A 224 4.75 8.88 -17.75
CA SER A 224 5.33 9.58 -18.91
C SER A 224 5.14 8.80 -20.22
N ASN A 225 5.23 9.55 -21.33
CA ASN A 225 5.47 9.02 -22.67
C ASN A 225 4.43 8.06 -23.25
N GLY A 226 3.21 8.08 -22.77
CA GLY A 226 2.15 7.23 -23.31
C GLY A 226 2.36 5.72 -23.04
N TYR A 227 3.23 5.35 -22.09
CA TYR A 227 3.51 3.93 -21.79
C TYR A 227 2.26 3.13 -21.51
N PHE A 228 1.38 3.62 -20.62
CA PHE A 228 0.10 2.97 -20.33
C PHE A 228 -0.76 2.80 -21.57
N LYS A 229 -0.89 3.86 -22.37
CA LYS A 229 -1.70 3.82 -23.61
C LYS A 229 -1.15 2.81 -24.60
N ASN A 230 0.13 2.90 -24.93
CA ASN A 230 0.78 2.01 -25.89
C ASN A 230 0.73 0.55 -25.44
N SER A 231 0.96 0.29 -24.15
CA SER A 231 0.87 -1.07 -23.61
C SER A 231 -0.54 -1.62 -23.68
N LEU A 232 -1.56 -0.86 -23.28
CA LEU A 232 -2.95 -1.31 -23.28
C LEU A 232 -3.48 -1.53 -24.70
N GLU A 233 -3.14 -0.67 -25.67
CA GLU A 233 -3.49 -0.83 -27.08
C GLU A 233 -2.82 -2.10 -27.66
N GLU A 234 -1.58 -2.39 -27.28
CA GLU A 234 -0.89 -3.61 -27.74
C GLU A 234 -1.43 -4.85 -27.05
N ILE A 235 -1.74 -4.81 -25.74
CA ILE A 235 -2.43 -5.89 -25.03
C ILE A 235 -3.79 -6.19 -25.71
N GLN A 236 -4.52 -5.16 -26.11
CA GLN A 236 -5.78 -5.30 -26.84
C GLN A 236 -5.55 -5.98 -28.20
N ARG A 237 -4.56 -5.50 -28.97
CA ARG A 237 -4.19 -6.09 -30.27
C ARG A 237 -3.82 -7.57 -30.17
N LEU A 238 -3.15 -7.96 -29.08
CA LEU A 238 -2.74 -9.34 -28.79
C LEU A 238 -3.85 -10.20 -28.15
N GLY A 239 -5.05 -9.64 -27.93
CA GLY A 239 -6.19 -10.32 -27.34
C GLY A 239 -6.07 -10.56 -25.82
N GLY A 240 -5.35 -9.69 -25.10
CA GLY A 240 -5.09 -9.82 -23.66
C GLY A 240 -6.13 -9.16 -22.75
N ILE A 241 -6.98 -8.27 -23.28
CA ILE A 241 -7.97 -7.53 -22.47
C ILE A 241 -8.91 -8.45 -21.67
N PRO A 242 -9.44 -9.57 -22.19
CA PRO A 242 -10.28 -10.47 -21.41
C PRO A 242 -9.60 -11.07 -20.15
N TYR A 243 -8.29 -11.04 -20.09
CA TYR A 243 -7.49 -11.53 -18.95
C TYR A 243 -7.10 -10.42 -17.97
N THR A 244 -7.37 -9.15 -18.28
CA THR A 244 -6.92 -7.98 -17.49
C THR A 244 -8.03 -7.54 -16.54
N ASP A 245 -7.87 -7.75 -15.24
CA ASP A 245 -8.79 -7.26 -14.22
C ASP A 245 -8.35 -5.88 -13.68
N TYR A 246 -7.03 -5.68 -13.52
CA TYR A 246 -6.45 -4.44 -12.98
C TYR A 246 -5.33 -3.91 -13.87
N VAL A 247 -5.17 -2.60 -13.85
CA VAL A 247 -3.97 -1.89 -14.27
C VAL A 247 -3.35 -1.24 -13.04
N THR A 248 -2.09 -1.58 -12.74
CA THR A 248 -1.40 -1.07 -11.58
C THR A 248 -0.38 -0.01 -11.94
N TYR A 249 -0.18 0.92 -11.03
CA TYR A 249 0.84 1.96 -11.14
C TYR A 249 1.59 2.13 -9.81
N HIS A 250 2.83 2.60 -9.92
CA HIS A 250 3.66 3.06 -8.81
C HIS A 250 3.93 4.54 -9.03
N ALA A 251 3.74 5.40 -8.07
CA ALA A 251 3.99 6.83 -8.27
C ALA A 251 4.64 7.43 -7.03
N TYR A 252 5.85 7.92 -7.20
CA TYR A 252 6.69 8.48 -6.16
C TYR A 252 6.91 9.98 -6.39
N TRP A 253 5.93 10.80 -6.05
CA TRP A 253 6.01 12.26 -6.19
C TRP A 253 6.02 12.95 -4.84
N SER A 254 6.91 13.92 -4.65
CA SER A 254 7.07 14.64 -3.38
C SER A 254 5.80 15.37 -2.91
N ILE A 255 4.93 15.74 -3.84
CA ILE A 255 3.61 16.34 -3.58
C ILE A 255 2.55 15.33 -4.02
N PRO A 256 1.90 14.61 -3.08
CA PRO A 256 0.98 13.52 -3.41
C PRO A 256 -0.16 13.90 -4.36
N GLU A 257 -0.72 15.10 -4.22
CA GLU A 257 -1.90 15.54 -4.98
C GLU A 257 -1.64 15.68 -6.49
N ARG A 258 -0.40 15.77 -6.92
CA ARG A 258 -0.05 15.84 -8.35
C ARG A 258 -0.43 14.59 -9.14
N ILE A 259 -0.69 13.48 -8.45
CA ILE A 259 -1.09 12.21 -9.06
C ILE A 259 -2.55 12.23 -9.54
N VAL A 260 -3.43 13.05 -8.94
CA VAL A 260 -4.89 13.02 -9.14
C VAL A 260 -5.25 12.98 -10.63
N LYS A 261 -4.83 14.02 -11.37
CA LYS A 261 -5.13 14.10 -12.80
C LYS A 261 -4.61 12.90 -13.60
N ARG A 262 -3.46 12.34 -13.23
CA ARG A 262 -2.86 11.20 -13.93
C ARG A 262 -3.63 9.91 -13.70
N VAL A 263 -4.13 9.72 -12.49
CA VAL A 263 -4.98 8.55 -12.16
C VAL A 263 -6.33 8.67 -12.85
N GLU A 264 -6.93 9.86 -12.87
CA GLU A 264 -8.18 10.11 -13.61
C GLU A 264 -8.01 9.85 -15.12
N GLU A 265 -6.91 10.30 -15.73
CA GLU A 265 -6.58 10.03 -17.12
C GLU A 265 -6.39 8.52 -17.38
N LEU A 266 -5.74 7.80 -16.45
CA LEU A 266 -5.57 6.35 -16.54
C LEU A 266 -6.89 5.60 -16.40
N GLN A 267 -7.73 6.01 -15.45
CA GLN A 267 -9.08 5.43 -15.30
C GLN A 267 -9.93 5.65 -16.55
N ALA A 268 -9.86 6.86 -17.13
CA ALA A 268 -10.58 7.16 -18.38
C ALA A 268 -10.05 6.30 -19.55
N LEU A 269 -8.73 6.10 -19.64
CA LEU A 269 -8.13 5.22 -20.65
C LEU A 269 -8.58 3.77 -20.46
N CYS A 270 -8.52 3.23 -19.26
CA CYS A 270 -9.00 1.86 -18.96
C CYS A 270 -10.48 1.72 -19.33
N ASN A 271 -11.32 2.64 -18.91
CA ASN A 271 -12.75 2.64 -19.20
C ASN A 271 -13.06 2.71 -20.71
N SER A 272 -12.23 3.40 -21.49
CA SER A 272 -12.40 3.49 -22.96
C SER A 272 -12.08 2.17 -23.67
N ILE A 273 -11.26 1.32 -23.08
CA ILE A 273 -10.88 0.02 -23.61
C ILE A 273 -11.84 -1.06 -23.12
N ASP A 274 -12.01 -1.15 -21.81
CA ASP A 274 -12.96 -2.04 -21.16
C ASP A 274 -13.31 -1.52 -19.75
N PRO A 275 -14.56 -1.17 -19.44
CA PRO A 275 -14.97 -0.62 -18.16
C PRO A 275 -14.84 -1.62 -16.98
N ARG A 276 -14.55 -2.89 -17.24
CA ARG A 276 -14.27 -3.89 -16.20
C ARG A 276 -12.87 -3.72 -15.61
N ILE A 277 -11.93 -3.14 -16.35
CA ILE A 277 -10.56 -2.91 -15.90
C ILE A 277 -10.57 -1.83 -14.82
N LYS A 278 -10.05 -2.17 -13.64
CA LYS A 278 -9.92 -1.24 -12.52
C LYS A 278 -8.47 -0.75 -12.40
N VAL A 279 -8.30 0.47 -11.91
CA VAL A 279 -6.98 1.00 -11.59
C VAL A 279 -6.67 0.72 -10.13
N LEU A 280 -5.45 0.29 -9.83
CA LEU A 280 -4.94 0.00 -8.50
C LEU A 280 -3.55 0.62 -8.33
N GLN A 281 -3.33 1.29 -7.22
CA GLN A 281 -2.01 1.75 -6.83
C GLN A 281 -1.25 0.58 -6.19
N GLY A 282 -0.31 -0.03 -6.95
CA GLY A 282 0.35 -1.28 -6.58
C GLY A 282 1.50 -1.10 -5.58
N GLU A 283 2.19 0.05 -5.66
CA GLU A 283 3.34 0.34 -4.82
C GLU A 283 3.58 1.85 -4.75
N SER A 284 3.61 2.43 -3.55
CA SER A 284 4.11 3.78 -3.33
C SER A 284 4.37 4.04 -1.85
N GLY A 285 5.34 4.89 -1.55
CA GLY A 285 5.73 5.22 -0.19
C GLY A 285 6.67 6.42 -0.15
N CYS A 286 7.08 6.77 1.05
CA CYS A 286 7.95 7.91 1.30
C CYS A 286 9.08 7.50 2.25
N PRO A 287 10.34 7.94 2.01
CA PRO A 287 11.43 7.71 2.95
C PRO A 287 11.23 8.47 4.26
N ALA A 288 11.82 7.98 5.35
CA ALA A 288 11.78 8.61 6.67
C ALA A 288 13.02 9.47 6.98
N GLN A 289 13.89 9.64 6.01
CA GLN A 289 15.15 10.41 6.10
C GLN A 289 15.63 10.79 4.71
N LEU A 290 16.62 11.66 4.62
CA LEU A 290 17.34 11.91 3.37
C LEU A 290 17.98 10.60 2.89
N GLU A 291 17.72 10.23 1.63
CA GLU A 291 18.33 9.08 0.95
C GLU A 291 19.08 9.53 -0.30
N TYR A 292 20.05 8.72 -0.74
CA TYR A 292 20.90 9.00 -1.89
C TYR A 292 20.62 8.10 -3.09
N GLY A 293 19.60 7.25 -2.99
CA GLY A 293 19.15 6.35 -4.04
C GLY A 293 17.68 6.01 -3.90
N HIS A 294 17.14 5.30 -4.88
CA HIS A 294 15.72 4.94 -5.01
C HIS A 294 14.80 6.15 -5.28
N ALA A 295 13.50 5.92 -5.23
CA ALA A 295 12.52 6.97 -5.49
C ALA A 295 12.59 8.06 -4.42
N MET A 296 12.33 9.30 -4.81
CA MET A 296 12.34 10.50 -3.95
C MET A 296 13.64 10.74 -3.16
N HIS A 297 14.77 10.19 -3.62
CA HIS A 297 16.09 10.49 -3.08
C HIS A 297 16.43 11.98 -3.19
N SER A 298 17.46 12.43 -2.46
CA SER A 298 17.94 13.81 -2.49
C SER A 298 16.91 14.87 -2.04
N ILE A 299 15.87 14.43 -1.34
CA ILE A 299 14.86 15.29 -0.71
C ILE A 299 14.95 15.06 0.79
N GLU A 300 14.94 16.12 1.57
CA GLU A 300 14.88 16.01 3.03
C GLU A 300 13.52 15.48 3.46
N TRP A 301 13.52 14.29 4.02
CA TRP A 301 12.39 13.62 4.61
C TRP A 301 12.66 13.34 6.08
N THR A 302 11.59 13.19 6.84
CA THR A 302 11.60 12.80 8.25
C THR A 302 10.45 11.85 8.53
N GLU A 303 10.41 11.26 9.71
CA GLU A 303 9.25 10.43 10.10
C GLU A 303 7.94 11.24 10.19
N TYR A 304 8.01 12.58 10.42
CA TYR A 304 6.83 13.45 10.37
C TYR A 304 6.27 13.56 8.96
N SER A 305 7.11 14.01 8.04
CA SER A 305 6.71 14.20 6.64
C SER A 305 6.39 12.89 5.94
N GLN A 306 7.05 11.77 6.31
CA GLN A 306 6.72 10.43 5.85
C GLN A 306 5.27 10.07 6.20
N ALA A 307 4.89 10.14 7.47
CA ALA A 307 3.56 9.72 7.91
C ALA A 307 2.44 10.56 7.28
N LYS A 308 2.64 11.87 7.17
CA LYS A 308 1.69 12.77 6.50
C LYS A 308 1.59 12.47 5.00
N TRP A 309 2.72 12.18 4.34
CA TRP A 309 2.75 11.85 2.93
C TRP A 309 1.95 10.58 2.64
N ASP A 310 2.21 9.51 3.40
CA ASP A 310 1.51 8.24 3.22
C ASP A 310 0.00 8.40 3.47
N LEU A 311 -0.41 9.13 4.51
CA LEU A 311 -1.82 9.43 4.77
C LEU A 311 -2.47 10.20 3.61
N ARG A 312 -1.83 11.27 3.13
CA ARG A 312 -2.34 12.05 1.99
C ARG A 312 -2.48 11.17 0.76
N HIS A 313 -1.46 10.36 0.47
CA HIS A 313 -1.46 9.47 -0.68
C HIS A 313 -2.56 8.40 -0.60
N MET A 314 -2.74 7.76 0.57
CA MET A 314 -3.83 6.81 0.80
C MET A 314 -5.20 7.46 0.60
N MET A 315 -5.42 8.65 1.16
CA MET A 315 -6.69 9.38 1.06
C MET A 315 -7.00 9.86 -0.35
N ILE A 316 -5.98 10.27 -1.12
CA ILE A 316 -6.12 10.59 -2.54
C ILE A 316 -6.60 9.37 -3.33
N ASN A 317 -5.92 8.23 -3.15
CA ASN A 317 -6.31 7.00 -3.85
C ASN A 317 -7.72 6.55 -3.47
N PHE A 318 -8.07 6.63 -2.19
CA PHE A 318 -9.43 6.36 -1.74
C PHE A 318 -10.44 7.30 -2.42
N SER A 319 -10.17 8.61 -2.48
CA SER A 319 -11.06 9.60 -3.11
C SER A 319 -11.29 9.34 -4.60
N LEU A 320 -10.33 8.70 -5.27
CA LEU A 320 -10.40 8.29 -6.67
C LEU A 320 -11.01 6.90 -6.88
N GLY A 321 -11.45 6.24 -5.80
CA GLY A 321 -11.94 4.86 -5.86
C GLY A 321 -10.87 3.84 -6.28
N CYS A 322 -9.61 4.14 -5.99
CA CYS A 322 -8.45 3.36 -6.35
C CYS A 322 -7.90 2.66 -5.11
N PRO A 323 -7.93 1.32 -4.99
CA PRO A 323 -7.25 0.62 -3.90
C PRO A 323 -5.75 0.95 -3.90
N SER A 324 -5.10 0.91 -2.73
CA SER A 324 -3.69 1.26 -2.63
C SER A 324 -2.89 0.33 -1.72
N SER A 325 -1.61 0.12 -2.10
CA SER A 325 -0.62 -0.65 -1.36
C SER A 325 0.53 0.26 -0.93
N VAL A 326 0.75 0.35 0.38
CA VAL A 326 1.82 1.18 0.93
C VAL A 326 3.15 0.44 0.88
N PHE A 327 4.14 1.01 0.24
CA PHE A 327 5.52 0.54 0.27
C PHE A 327 6.23 1.14 1.51
N THR A 328 6.64 0.37 2.49
CA THR A 328 6.57 -1.07 2.68
C THR A 328 6.52 -1.37 4.18
N MET A 329 6.32 -2.62 4.60
CA MET A 329 6.16 -2.95 6.02
C MET A 329 7.40 -2.63 6.86
N VAL A 330 8.61 -2.90 6.33
CA VAL A 330 9.87 -2.72 7.06
C VAL A 330 10.91 -2.01 6.21
N ASP A 331 11.92 -1.42 6.84
CA ASP A 331 13.11 -0.93 6.13
C ASP A 331 13.83 -2.08 5.44
N LEU A 332 14.33 -1.83 4.23
CA LEU A 332 14.96 -2.83 3.39
C LEU A 332 16.49 -2.66 3.37
N ASN A 333 17.21 -3.74 3.63
CA ASN A 333 18.66 -3.74 3.64
C ASN A 333 19.22 -4.16 2.28
N TYR A 334 19.61 -3.20 1.46
CA TYR A 334 20.24 -3.42 0.16
C TYR A 334 21.75 -3.76 0.26
N GLY A 335 22.30 -3.85 1.47
CA GLY A 335 23.73 -4.08 1.70
C GLY A 335 24.55 -2.79 1.66
N TRP A 336 24.35 -1.93 0.67
CA TRP A 336 25.01 -0.62 0.55
C TRP A 336 24.24 0.53 1.23
N MET A 337 22.94 0.34 1.47
CA MET A 337 22.09 1.27 2.23
C MET A 337 20.92 0.56 2.88
N LEU A 338 20.39 1.14 3.95
CA LEU A 338 19.12 0.77 4.55
C LEU A 338 18.05 1.75 4.05
N GLN A 339 17.16 1.27 3.17
CA GLN A 339 16.07 2.06 2.61
C GLN A 339 14.98 2.27 3.68
N SER A 340 14.66 3.52 4.01
CA SER A 340 13.85 3.89 5.18
C SER A 340 12.36 4.07 4.91
N TYR A 341 11.78 3.27 4.02
CA TYR A 341 10.35 3.32 3.66
C TYR A 341 9.44 2.55 4.60
N GLY A 342 10.01 1.79 5.53
CA GLY A 342 9.26 0.89 6.41
C GLY A 342 8.30 1.59 7.37
N LEU A 343 7.18 0.92 7.69
CA LEU A 343 6.35 1.22 8.85
C LEU A 343 7.12 0.98 10.15
N ILE A 344 8.00 -0.01 10.11
CA ILE A 344 8.88 -0.39 11.22
C ILE A 344 10.32 -0.06 10.86
N ARG A 345 10.99 0.67 11.74
CA ARG A 345 12.43 0.90 11.65
C ARG A 345 13.18 -0.40 11.91
N MET A 346 14.06 -0.78 10.98
CA MET A 346 14.96 -1.93 11.12
C MET A 346 16.39 -1.47 11.35
N ASN A 347 17.21 -2.35 11.94
CA ASN A 347 18.67 -2.18 11.93
C ASN A 347 19.30 -2.91 10.73
N LEU A 348 20.63 -2.80 10.58
CA LEU A 348 21.36 -3.47 9.51
C LEU A 348 21.36 -5.01 9.58
N LYS A 349 20.87 -5.60 10.68
CA LYS A 349 20.65 -7.06 10.83
C LYS A 349 19.19 -7.43 10.56
N SER A 350 18.41 -6.55 9.96
CA SER A 350 16.97 -6.72 9.70
C SER A 350 16.15 -7.03 10.96
N GLN A 351 16.57 -6.51 12.13
CA GLN A 351 15.85 -6.64 13.38
C GLN A 351 15.01 -5.39 13.65
N PRO A 352 13.74 -5.53 14.08
CA PRO A 352 12.86 -4.39 14.35
C PRO A 352 13.31 -3.59 15.54
N GLN A 353 13.28 -2.26 15.40
CA GLN A 353 13.72 -1.32 16.44
C GLN A 353 12.53 -0.60 17.08
N TYR A 354 11.64 -0.06 16.26
CA TYR A 354 10.43 0.62 16.71
C TYR A 354 9.43 0.81 15.57
N LYS A 355 8.17 1.03 15.96
CA LYS A 355 7.09 1.44 15.04
C LYS A 355 7.18 2.94 14.77
N ARG A 356 7.20 3.34 13.49
CA ARG A 356 7.16 4.74 13.07
C ARG A 356 5.75 5.34 13.17
N PRO A 357 5.60 6.69 13.15
CA PRO A 357 4.30 7.33 13.12
C PRO A 357 3.35 6.81 12.03
N LYS A 358 3.87 6.49 10.84
CA LYS A 358 3.06 5.95 9.75
C LYS A 358 2.44 4.58 10.07
N PHE A 359 3.02 3.77 10.96
CA PHE A 359 2.43 2.52 11.41
C PHE A 359 1.07 2.77 12.09
N TYR A 360 1.06 3.71 13.03
CA TYR A 360 -0.15 4.08 13.76
C TYR A 360 -1.16 4.80 12.86
N ALA A 361 -0.68 5.61 11.93
CA ALA A 361 -1.53 6.27 10.94
C ALA A 361 -2.28 5.24 10.08
N ILE A 362 -1.64 4.16 9.66
CA ILE A 362 -2.29 3.07 8.91
C ILE A 362 -3.31 2.35 9.78
N GLN A 363 -3.00 2.06 11.05
CA GLN A 363 -3.98 1.48 11.99
C GLN A 363 -5.22 2.37 12.14
N ASN A 364 -5.07 3.69 12.18
CA ASN A 364 -6.18 4.63 12.21
C ASN A 364 -7.00 4.56 10.92
N VAL A 365 -6.34 4.57 9.75
CA VAL A 365 -7.02 4.47 8.45
C VAL A 365 -7.81 3.16 8.33
N THR A 366 -7.23 2.02 8.70
CA THR A 366 -7.90 0.71 8.61
C THR A 366 -9.04 0.56 9.61
N GLY A 367 -8.96 1.25 10.75
CA GLY A 367 -10.03 1.34 11.74
C GLY A 367 -11.20 2.22 11.29
N ILE A 368 -10.91 3.30 10.55
CA ILE A 368 -11.92 4.26 10.08
C ILE A 368 -12.55 3.80 8.76
N PHE A 369 -11.71 3.52 7.74
CA PHE A 369 -12.16 3.25 6.37
C PHE A 369 -12.35 1.75 6.15
N THR A 370 -13.45 1.26 6.71
CA THR A 370 -13.93 -0.13 6.53
C THR A 370 -14.63 -0.31 5.18
N PRO A 371 -14.97 -1.53 4.77
CA PRO A 371 -15.65 -1.79 3.48
C PRO A 371 -16.98 -1.06 3.30
N GLU A 372 -17.62 -0.64 4.39
CA GLU A 372 -18.86 0.13 4.35
C GLU A 372 -18.66 1.60 3.95
N MET A 373 -17.38 2.05 3.97
CA MET A 373 -17.04 3.44 3.62
C MET A 373 -16.82 3.56 2.11
N SER A 374 -17.34 4.64 1.55
CA SER A 374 -17.17 4.99 0.14
C SER A 374 -17.10 6.51 -0.05
N VAL A 375 -16.72 6.96 -1.24
CA VAL A 375 -16.62 8.38 -1.57
C VAL A 375 -18.02 8.99 -1.78
N ASP A 376 -18.25 10.15 -1.20
CA ASP A 376 -19.41 11.00 -1.50
C ASP A 376 -19.00 12.13 -2.44
N LYS A 377 -19.44 12.06 -3.69
CA LYS A 377 -19.10 13.06 -4.73
C LYS A 377 -19.92 14.35 -4.63
N ASP A 378 -20.95 14.36 -3.79
CA ASP A 378 -21.85 15.51 -3.64
C ASP A 378 -21.30 16.55 -2.63
N VAL A 379 -20.40 16.12 -1.73
CA VAL A 379 -19.76 17.00 -0.75
C VAL A 379 -18.68 17.86 -1.39
N ARG A 380 -18.74 19.17 -1.18
CA ARG A 380 -17.80 20.15 -1.73
C ARG A 380 -17.47 21.24 -0.73
N LEU A 381 -16.23 21.71 -0.78
CA LEU A 381 -15.85 22.94 -0.08
C LEU A 381 -16.41 24.14 -0.85
N SER A 382 -17.36 24.88 -0.27
CA SER A 382 -17.97 26.05 -0.89
C SER A 382 -17.30 27.35 -0.48
N SER A 383 -16.68 27.41 0.70
CA SER A 383 -15.83 28.53 1.12
C SER A 383 -14.78 28.11 2.15
N CYS A 384 -13.65 28.84 2.14
CA CYS A 384 -12.60 28.74 3.15
C CYS A 384 -11.94 30.12 3.28
N ASN A 385 -11.65 30.56 4.50
CA ASN A 385 -10.91 31.79 4.76
C ASN A 385 -9.38 31.60 4.75
N CYS A 386 -8.91 30.50 4.19
CA CYS A 386 -7.49 30.15 4.08
C CYS A 386 -7.00 30.32 2.63
N ASP A 387 -5.85 30.97 2.45
CA ASP A 387 -5.22 31.15 1.12
C ASP A 387 -4.45 29.90 0.64
N VAL A 388 -4.25 28.91 1.53
CA VAL A 388 -3.57 27.65 1.19
C VAL A 388 -4.55 26.73 0.45
N PRO A 389 -4.16 26.12 -0.67
CA PRO A 389 -4.98 25.15 -1.37
C PRO A 389 -5.43 24.01 -0.44
N MET A 390 -6.68 23.59 -0.59
CA MET A 390 -7.28 22.52 0.19
C MET A 390 -7.59 21.31 -0.70
N TYR A 391 -7.32 20.11 -0.22
CA TYR A 391 -7.89 18.87 -0.77
C TYR A 391 -9.09 18.49 0.09
N VAL A 392 -10.22 18.20 -0.54
CA VAL A 392 -11.49 17.91 0.16
C VAL A 392 -12.26 16.86 -0.61
N PHE A 393 -12.79 15.88 0.09
CA PHE A 393 -13.78 14.95 -0.47
C PHE A 393 -14.72 14.43 0.62
N GLY A 394 -15.94 14.11 0.23
CA GLY A 394 -16.94 13.53 1.12
C GLY A 394 -16.83 12.04 1.27
N VAL A 395 -17.34 11.53 2.39
CA VAL A 395 -17.42 10.09 2.68
C VAL A 395 -18.83 9.67 3.04
N LYS A 396 -19.21 8.48 2.57
CA LYS A 396 -20.43 7.75 2.91
C LYS A 396 -20.11 6.55 3.77
N LYS A 397 -21.02 6.19 4.66
CA LYS A 397 -21.02 4.90 5.36
C LYS A 397 -22.36 4.20 5.11
N ASN A 398 -22.33 2.97 4.62
CA ASN A 398 -23.55 2.24 4.22
C ASN A 398 -24.46 3.04 3.27
N GLY A 399 -23.86 3.81 2.33
CA GLY A 399 -24.57 4.62 1.35
C GLY A 399 -25.08 5.98 1.86
N ASN A 400 -25.00 6.26 3.16
CA ASN A 400 -25.40 7.53 3.75
C ASN A 400 -24.22 8.48 3.88
N THR A 401 -24.38 9.75 3.55
CA THR A 401 -23.38 10.79 3.76
C THR A 401 -22.98 10.84 5.24
N ALA A 402 -21.71 10.63 5.53
CA ALA A 402 -21.19 10.46 6.88
C ALA A 402 -20.24 11.58 7.32
N GLY A 403 -19.44 12.12 6.41
CA GLY A 403 -18.42 13.09 6.77
C GLY A 403 -17.64 13.63 5.58
N THR A 404 -16.53 14.29 5.87
CA THR A 404 -15.60 14.83 4.88
C THR A 404 -14.17 14.70 5.38
N VAL A 405 -13.26 14.36 4.47
CA VAL A 405 -11.81 14.38 4.69
C VAL A 405 -11.24 15.62 4.05
N LEU A 406 -10.35 16.33 4.76
CA LEU A 406 -9.75 17.54 4.23
C LEU A 406 -8.35 17.81 4.83
N TRP A 407 -7.50 18.52 4.09
CA TRP A 407 -6.18 18.99 4.52
C TRP A 407 -5.64 20.10 3.64
N GLN A 408 -4.66 20.86 4.15
CA GLN A 408 -3.91 21.83 3.36
C GLN A 408 -2.92 21.10 2.43
N CYS A 409 -2.94 21.42 1.14
CA CYS A 409 -2.20 20.69 0.10
C CYS A 409 -1.33 21.61 -0.76
N GLY A 410 -0.78 21.07 -1.87
CA GLY A 410 -0.02 21.84 -2.86
C GLY A 410 1.48 21.92 -2.60
N GLN A 411 1.96 21.45 -1.46
CA GLN A 411 3.38 21.37 -1.10
C GLN A 411 3.75 19.98 -0.55
N LYS A 412 5.05 19.67 -0.55
CA LYS A 412 5.58 18.52 0.18
C LYS A 412 5.15 18.62 1.66
N PRO A 413 4.72 17.53 2.30
CA PRO A 413 4.41 17.54 3.72
C PRO A 413 5.58 18.03 4.56
N SER A 414 5.29 18.88 5.52
CA SER A 414 6.25 19.50 6.42
C SER A 414 6.42 18.70 7.72
N ASP A 415 7.42 19.07 8.52
CA ASP A 415 7.60 18.57 9.88
C ASP A 415 6.78 19.35 10.92
N SER A 416 6.10 20.42 10.50
CA SER A 416 5.30 21.25 11.41
C SER A 416 4.14 20.46 12.02
N LEU A 417 3.92 20.62 13.30
CA LEU A 417 2.76 20.13 14.03
C LEU A 417 1.74 21.24 14.30
N GLU A 418 1.98 22.45 13.78
CA GLU A 418 1.10 23.57 13.94
C GLU A 418 -0.15 23.43 13.07
N ARG A 419 -1.29 23.86 13.60
CA ARG A 419 -2.58 23.86 12.92
C ARG A 419 -3.11 25.27 12.80
N ASN A 420 -3.56 25.63 11.60
CA ASN A 420 -4.22 26.90 11.33
C ASN A 420 -5.70 26.78 11.67
N LEU A 421 -6.22 27.72 12.42
CA LEU A 421 -7.66 27.81 12.66
C LEU A 421 -8.33 28.46 11.46
N VAL A 422 -9.20 27.75 10.79
CA VAL A 422 -9.88 28.20 9.56
C VAL A 422 -11.40 28.10 9.70
N ASP A 423 -12.10 28.96 8.97
CA ASP A 423 -13.54 28.88 8.80
C ASP A 423 -13.84 28.24 7.44
N ILE A 424 -14.66 27.21 7.42
CA ILE A 424 -15.05 26.51 6.19
C ILE A 424 -16.56 26.44 6.06
N SER A 425 -17.03 26.34 4.81
CA SER A 425 -18.41 25.93 4.50
C SER A 425 -18.37 24.76 3.51
N LEU A 426 -19.18 23.75 3.81
CA LEU A 426 -19.31 22.52 3.04
C LEU A 426 -20.72 22.46 2.49
N ASP A 427 -20.87 22.31 1.18
CA ASP A 427 -22.15 22.01 0.53
C ASP A 427 -22.31 20.50 0.36
N GLY A 428 -23.55 20.03 0.30
CA GLY A 428 -23.87 18.60 0.09
C GLY A 428 -23.79 17.73 1.34
N ILE A 429 -23.51 18.31 2.52
CA ILE A 429 -23.43 17.57 3.77
C ILE A 429 -24.04 18.36 4.93
N ARG A 430 -24.89 17.70 5.74
CA ARG A 430 -25.47 18.25 6.96
C ARG A 430 -25.03 17.42 8.14
N LEU A 431 -24.17 17.97 8.98
CA LEU A 431 -23.61 17.32 10.16
C LEU A 431 -24.26 17.92 11.41
N SER A 432 -24.96 17.09 12.17
CA SER A 432 -25.73 17.48 13.34
C SER A 432 -24.95 17.38 14.65
N ASP A 433 -24.11 16.37 14.79
CA ASP A 433 -23.22 16.14 15.92
C ASP A 433 -21.83 15.65 15.44
N PRO A 434 -21.12 16.48 14.66
CA PRO A 434 -19.83 16.08 14.11
C PRO A 434 -18.72 16.05 15.15
N VAL A 435 -17.80 15.11 14.96
CA VAL A 435 -16.51 15.05 15.65
C VAL A 435 -15.37 15.33 14.68
N TYR A 436 -14.27 15.83 15.22
CA TYR A 436 -13.01 16.00 14.50
C TYR A 436 -12.09 14.82 14.80
N VAL A 437 -11.59 14.16 13.78
CA VAL A 437 -10.63 13.04 13.89
C VAL A 437 -9.29 13.45 13.30
N ASP A 438 -8.27 13.51 14.12
CA ASP A 438 -6.90 13.63 13.67
C ASP A 438 -6.43 12.26 13.15
N MET A 439 -6.38 12.11 11.84
CA MET A 439 -6.10 10.81 11.22
C MET A 439 -4.67 10.31 11.47
N LEU A 440 -3.72 11.21 11.80
CA LEU A 440 -2.36 10.80 12.13
C LEU A 440 -2.30 10.14 13.52
N THR A 441 -2.91 10.78 14.53
CA THR A 441 -2.85 10.30 15.92
C THR A 441 -3.98 9.34 16.29
N GLY A 442 -5.09 9.39 15.55
CA GLY A 442 -6.32 8.69 15.85
C GLY A 442 -7.15 9.36 16.97
N TYR A 443 -6.74 10.52 17.48
CA TYR A 443 -7.56 11.21 18.47
C TYR A 443 -8.86 11.74 17.86
N VAL A 444 -9.96 11.49 18.58
CA VAL A 444 -11.29 12.02 18.30
C VAL A 444 -11.54 13.18 19.23
N HIS A 445 -11.93 14.32 18.68
CA HIS A 445 -12.09 15.56 19.42
C HIS A 445 -13.52 16.11 19.27
N GLU A 446 -13.98 16.78 20.32
CA GLU A 446 -15.23 17.53 20.30
C GLU A 446 -15.10 18.82 19.47
N LEU A 447 -16.03 19.04 18.59
CA LEU A 447 -16.22 20.35 17.96
C LEU A 447 -17.14 21.21 18.82
N PRO A 448 -16.74 22.44 19.22
CA PRO A 448 -17.63 23.32 19.97
C PRO A 448 -18.93 23.60 19.19
N LYS A 449 -20.08 23.36 19.81
CA LYS A 449 -21.38 23.46 19.14
C LYS A 449 -21.60 24.84 18.51
N ASP A 450 -21.12 25.91 19.16
CA ASP A 450 -21.21 27.29 18.65
C ASP A 450 -20.37 27.53 17.38
N ASN A 451 -19.41 26.62 17.09
CA ASN A 451 -18.59 26.67 15.88
C ASN A 451 -19.23 25.93 14.70
N VAL A 452 -20.25 25.10 14.92
CA VAL A 452 -20.92 24.29 13.89
C VAL A 452 -22.29 24.90 13.58
N LYS A 453 -22.53 25.20 12.31
CA LYS A 453 -23.82 25.72 11.85
C LYS A 453 -24.33 24.93 10.67
N VAL A 454 -25.43 24.23 10.85
CA VAL A 454 -26.15 23.53 9.78
C VAL A 454 -27.10 24.50 9.06
N THR A 455 -27.07 24.45 7.72
CA THR A 455 -27.90 25.23 6.84
C THR A 455 -28.64 24.35 5.83
N ASP A 456 -29.55 24.93 5.03
CA ASP A 456 -30.22 24.17 3.97
C ASP A 456 -29.28 23.65 2.90
N LYS A 457 -28.11 24.28 2.68
CA LYS A 457 -27.12 23.91 1.68
C LYS A 457 -26.05 22.92 2.21
N GLY A 458 -25.79 22.97 3.52
CA GLY A 458 -24.75 22.16 4.11
C GLY A 458 -24.34 22.59 5.52
N THR A 459 -23.06 22.39 5.87
CA THR A 459 -22.52 22.66 7.20
C THR A 459 -21.36 23.66 7.12
N SER A 460 -21.39 24.69 7.98
CA SER A 460 -20.27 25.62 8.18
C SER A 460 -19.62 25.35 9.53
N ILE A 461 -18.29 25.37 9.57
CA ILE A 461 -17.50 25.15 10.79
C ILE A 461 -16.50 26.29 10.93
N ARG A 462 -16.49 26.94 12.08
CA ARG A 462 -15.54 28.01 12.42
C ARG A 462 -14.40 27.50 13.28
N LEU A 463 -13.26 28.15 13.16
CA LEU A 463 -12.06 27.86 13.95
C LEU A 463 -11.64 26.36 13.89
N LEU A 464 -11.81 25.74 12.73
CA LEU A 464 -11.43 24.35 12.49
C LEU A 464 -9.90 24.24 12.42
N PRO A 465 -9.23 23.40 13.25
CA PRO A 465 -7.80 23.23 13.19
C PRO A 465 -7.41 22.42 11.96
N LEU A 466 -6.73 23.03 10.97
CA LEU A 466 -6.27 22.36 9.76
C LEU A 466 -4.77 22.52 9.56
N TRP A 467 -4.17 21.54 8.93
CA TRP A 467 -2.76 21.47 8.61
C TRP A 467 -2.52 20.65 7.32
N ASP A 468 -1.27 20.34 7.02
CA ASP A 468 -0.85 19.58 5.85
C ASP A 468 -0.96 18.03 6.03
N CYS A 469 -1.87 17.60 6.90
CA CYS A 469 -2.18 16.19 7.15
C CYS A 469 -3.70 15.99 7.14
N PRO A 470 -4.21 14.87 6.59
CA PRO A 470 -5.64 14.60 6.57
C PRO A 470 -6.29 14.62 7.94
N VAL A 471 -7.43 15.28 8.02
CA VAL A 471 -8.39 15.22 9.13
C VAL A 471 -9.74 14.77 8.59
N LEU A 472 -10.51 14.10 9.43
CA LEU A 472 -11.87 13.69 9.10
C LEU A 472 -12.86 14.40 10.02
N ILE A 473 -13.86 15.06 9.43
CA ILE A 473 -15.02 15.56 10.14
C ILE A 473 -16.17 14.60 9.82
N ILE A 474 -16.73 13.97 10.83
CA ILE A 474 -17.70 12.89 10.64
C ILE A 474 -18.78 12.91 11.73
N GLU A 475 -20.00 12.50 11.39
CA GLU A 475 -21.04 12.29 12.40
C GLU A 475 -20.58 11.30 13.45
N ARG A 476 -20.82 11.60 14.72
CA ARG A 476 -20.32 10.84 15.87
C ARG A 476 -20.72 9.36 15.83
N ASP A 477 -21.93 9.06 15.44
CA ASP A 477 -22.49 7.71 15.36
C ASP A 477 -21.98 6.91 14.14
N MET A 478 -21.25 7.57 13.24
CA MET A 478 -20.68 6.93 12.04
C MET A 478 -19.24 6.46 12.22
N ILE A 479 -18.60 6.74 13.37
CA ILE A 479 -17.23 6.33 13.66
C ILE A 479 -17.15 5.49 14.94
N ASP A 480 -16.32 4.43 14.92
CA ASP A 480 -16.05 3.60 16.10
C ASP A 480 -14.78 4.08 16.80
N TYR A 481 -14.91 4.50 18.05
CA TYR A 481 -13.79 4.93 18.89
C TYR A 481 -14.00 4.54 20.36
N THR A 482 -12.92 4.50 21.11
CA THR A 482 -12.94 4.25 22.55
C THR A 482 -12.97 5.58 23.28
N ASP A 483 -13.86 5.72 24.28
CA ASP A 483 -13.82 6.86 25.17
C ASP A 483 -12.50 6.89 25.94
N GLU A 484 -11.78 8.00 25.89
CA GLU A 484 -10.72 8.29 26.87
C GLU A 484 -11.36 9.02 28.05
N LYS A 485 -11.50 8.29 29.17
CA LYS A 485 -11.88 8.88 30.46
C LYS A 485 -10.65 9.31 31.24
#